data_ec3a802b65de25f5bc8ccb2ebb9410e6
#
_entry.id   ec3a802b65de25f5bc8ccb2ebb9410e6
#
_cell.length_a   1.000
_cell.length_b   1.000
_cell.length_c   1.000
_cell.angle_alpha   90.00
_cell.angle_beta   90.00
_cell.angle_gamma   90.00
#
_symmetry.space_group_name_H-M   'P 1'
#
loop_
_entity.id
_entity.type
_entity.pdbx_description
1 polymer ?
#
loop_
_entity_poly.entity_id
_entity_poly.type
_entity_poly.pdbx_seq_one_letter_code
_entity_poly.pdbx_strand_id
1 'polypeptide(L)'
;MSNRMFQGVIYQMKDVIGRVVGVTDEMGVVIACSELGQIDSIKDGVQAERMANSQSFVRGGFTFKGFSNNKRNDFYVFVEGTD
;
A
#
# COMPACT_ATOMS: atom_id res chain seq x y z
N MET A 1 11.02 11.17 -4.55
CA MET A 1 10.57 10.56 -3.30
C MET A 1 11.43 9.36 -2.95
N SER A 2 11.68 9.18 -1.70
CA SER A 2 12.57 8.10 -1.26
C SER A 2 11.78 6.88 -0.79
N ASN A 3 11.90 5.78 -1.54
CA ASN A 3 11.31 4.51 -1.11
C ASN A 3 11.94 4.01 0.19
N ARG A 4 13.15 4.46 0.48
CA ARG A 4 13.85 4.08 1.70
C ARG A 4 13.12 4.56 2.95
N MET A 5 12.53 5.78 2.89
CA MET A 5 11.76 6.30 4.02
C MET A 5 10.54 5.41 4.29
N PHE A 6 9.80 5.07 3.24
CA PHE A 6 8.66 4.18 3.39
C PHE A 6 9.09 2.83 3.91
N GLN A 7 10.20 2.30 3.40
CA GLN A 7 10.66 0.98 3.79
C GLN A 7 11.01 0.92 5.29
N GLY A 8 11.61 1.96 5.82
CA GLY A 8 11.91 2.02 7.25
C GLY A 8 10.66 2.01 8.11
N VAL A 9 9.64 2.79 7.72
CA VAL A 9 8.36 2.81 8.42
C VAL A 9 7.69 1.45 8.32
N ILE A 10 7.73 0.83 7.17
CA ILE A 10 7.11 -0.47 6.93
C ILE A 10 7.70 -1.55 7.85
N TYR A 11 9.01 -1.57 8.01
CA TYR A 11 9.64 -2.55 8.91
C TYR A 11 9.21 -2.35 10.36
N GLN A 12 9.08 -1.10 10.80
CA GLN A 12 8.60 -0.83 12.14
C GLN A 12 7.14 -1.28 12.31
N MET A 13 6.32 -1.03 11.31
CA MET A 13 4.91 -1.45 11.36
C MET A 13 4.77 -2.97 11.37
N LYS A 14 5.63 -3.66 10.63
CA LYS A 14 5.61 -5.13 10.59
C LYS A 14 5.78 -5.72 11.99
N ASP A 15 6.71 -5.17 12.77
CA ASP A 15 6.97 -5.67 14.11
C ASP A 15 5.76 -5.52 15.01
N VAL A 16 4.99 -4.44 14.83
CA VAL A 16 3.81 -4.16 15.65
C VAL A 16 2.61 -4.97 15.16
N ILE A 17 2.39 -4.98 13.85
CA ILE A 17 1.18 -5.56 13.25
C ILE A 17 1.30 -7.08 13.11
N GLY A 18 2.51 -7.60 12.82
CA GLY A 18 2.72 -9.02 12.62
C GLY A 18 2.16 -9.55 11.31
N ARG A 19 1.89 -8.68 10.35
CA ARG A 19 1.36 -9.03 9.03
C ARG A 19 2.17 -8.33 7.95
N VAL A 20 2.01 -8.80 6.72
CA VAL A 20 2.64 -8.14 5.59
C VAL A 20 2.03 -6.74 5.44
N VAL A 21 2.88 -5.73 5.35
CA VAL A 21 2.49 -4.33 5.19
C VAL A 21 3.28 -3.76 4.03
N GLY A 22 2.64 -2.91 3.24
CA GLY A 22 3.32 -2.29 2.13
C GLY A 22 2.67 -1.00 1.70
N VAL A 23 3.28 -0.37 0.70
CA VAL A 23 2.81 0.88 0.12
C VAL A 23 2.85 0.73 -1.40
N THR A 24 1.78 1.17 -2.07
CA THR A 24 1.75 1.27 -3.53
C THR A 24 1.67 2.73 -3.94
N ASP A 25 2.06 3.00 -5.19
CA ASP A 25 1.80 4.29 -5.80
C ASP A 25 0.37 4.30 -6.38
N GLU A 26 0.03 5.37 -7.10
CA GLU A 26 -1.30 5.55 -7.67
C GLU A 26 -1.64 4.53 -8.75
N MET A 27 -0.64 3.87 -9.31
CA MET A 27 -0.84 2.84 -10.34
C MET A 27 -0.92 1.44 -9.75
N GLY A 28 -0.72 1.31 -8.44
CA GLY A 28 -0.74 0.01 -7.80
C GLY A 28 0.61 -0.70 -7.77
N VAL A 29 1.67 -0.02 -8.18
CA VAL A 29 3.01 -0.60 -8.12
C VAL A 29 3.51 -0.53 -6.67
N VAL A 30 3.96 -1.66 -6.15
CA VAL A 30 4.47 -1.74 -4.77
C VAL A 30 5.83 -1.06 -4.71
N ILE A 31 5.92 0.02 -3.95
CA ILE A 31 7.15 0.81 -3.81
C ILE A 31 7.88 0.50 -2.51
N ALA A 32 7.19 -0.09 -1.54
CA ALA A 32 7.79 -0.54 -0.28
C ALA A 32 6.95 -1.65 0.28
N CYS A 33 7.58 -2.62 0.93
CA CYS A 33 6.84 -3.75 1.48
C CYS A 33 7.72 -4.46 2.50
N SER A 34 7.10 -4.99 3.57
CA SER A 34 7.80 -5.80 4.55
C SER A 34 8.27 -7.13 3.93
N GLU A 35 7.66 -7.54 2.83
CA GLU A 35 8.06 -8.69 2.05
C GLU A 35 8.76 -8.18 0.79
N LEU A 36 10.08 -8.22 0.79
CA LEU A 36 10.89 -7.57 -0.26
C LEU A 36 10.59 -8.10 -1.65
N GLY A 37 10.20 -9.35 -1.77
CA GLY A 37 9.87 -9.95 -3.07
C GLY A 37 8.65 -9.33 -3.73
N GLN A 38 7.85 -8.57 -3.00
CA GLN A 38 6.68 -7.91 -3.57
C GLN A 38 6.98 -6.53 -4.15
N ILE A 39 8.14 -5.96 -3.85
CA ILE A 39 8.50 -4.65 -4.39
C ILE A 39 8.58 -4.74 -5.91
N ASP A 40 8.04 -3.74 -6.58
CA ASP A 40 7.90 -3.63 -8.04
C ASP A 40 6.79 -4.51 -8.63
N SER A 41 6.09 -5.30 -7.82
CA SER A 41 4.91 -6.00 -8.31
C SER A 41 3.73 -5.03 -8.40
N ILE A 42 2.70 -5.42 -9.15
CA ILE A 42 1.51 -4.59 -9.34
C ILE A 42 0.35 -5.24 -8.60
N LYS A 43 -0.34 -4.42 -7.77
CA LYS A 43 -1.56 -4.86 -7.11
C LYS A 43 -2.74 -4.50 -8.00
N ASP A 44 -3.39 -5.52 -8.53
CA ASP A 44 -4.50 -5.33 -9.46
C ASP A 44 -5.66 -4.61 -8.77
N GLY A 45 -6.29 -3.72 -9.53
CA GLY A 45 -7.49 -3.05 -9.07
C GLY A 45 -7.25 -1.74 -8.33
N VAL A 46 -6.02 -1.45 -7.91
CA VAL A 46 -5.73 -0.19 -7.20
C VAL A 46 -6.06 1.01 -8.06
N GLN A 47 -5.67 0.96 -9.32
CA GLN A 47 -5.92 2.07 -10.25
C GLN A 47 -7.42 2.31 -10.42
N ALA A 48 -8.21 1.24 -10.56
CA ALA A 48 -9.65 1.37 -10.72
C ALA A 48 -10.29 1.96 -9.46
N GLU A 49 -9.85 1.54 -8.28
CA GLU A 49 -10.37 2.09 -7.03
C GLU A 49 -10.00 3.55 -6.87
N ARG A 50 -8.80 3.92 -7.30
CA ARG A 50 -8.37 5.30 -7.27
C ARG A 50 -9.24 6.18 -8.17
N MET A 51 -9.56 5.68 -9.36
CA MET A 51 -10.43 6.41 -10.28
C MET A 51 -11.84 6.56 -9.73
N ALA A 52 -12.28 5.62 -8.90
CA ALA A 52 -13.58 5.69 -8.22
C ALA A 52 -13.51 6.51 -6.93
N ASN A 53 -12.37 7.10 -6.60
CA ASN A 53 -12.14 7.88 -5.38
C ASN A 53 -12.35 7.07 -4.10
N SER A 54 -12.08 5.78 -4.14
CA SER A 54 -12.19 4.93 -2.96
C SER A 54 -11.09 5.28 -1.97
N GLN A 55 -11.47 5.56 -0.72
CA GLN A 55 -10.51 5.86 0.34
C GLN A 55 -9.93 4.58 0.93
N SER A 56 -10.74 3.54 1.00
CA SER A 56 -10.27 2.24 1.47
C SER A 56 -11.03 1.15 0.74
N PHE A 57 -10.37 0.01 0.55
CA PHE A 57 -10.98 -1.12 -0.13
C PHE A 57 -10.21 -2.38 0.19
N VAL A 58 -10.80 -3.53 -0.14
CA VAL A 58 -10.20 -4.84 0.06
C VAL A 58 -10.06 -5.51 -1.30
N ARG A 59 -8.87 -5.99 -1.62
CA ARG A 59 -8.62 -6.75 -2.84
C ARG A 59 -7.49 -7.74 -2.61
N GLY A 60 -7.66 -8.94 -3.17
CA GLY A 60 -6.58 -9.94 -3.17
C GLY A 60 -6.10 -10.36 -1.79
N GLY A 61 -6.96 -10.28 -0.78
CA GLY A 61 -6.57 -10.64 0.57
C GLY A 61 -5.85 -9.54 1.34
N PHE A 62 -5.88 -8.30 0.81
CA PHE A 62 -5.26 -7.14 1.47
C PHE A 62 -6.27 -6.04 1.65
N THR A 63 -6.12 -5.29 2.73
CA THR A 63 -6.89 -4.08 2.98
C THR A 63 -6.02 -2.89 2.60
N PHE A 64 -6.56 -2.01 1.76
CA PHE A 64 -5.86 -0.82 1.26
C PHE A 64 -6.49 0.43 1.82
N LYS A 65 -5.67 1.42 2.13
CA LYS A 65 -6.14 2.73 2.55
C LYS A 65 -5.31 3.80 1.85
N GLY A 66 -5.99 4.73 1.18
CA GLY A 66 -5.34 5.83 0.48
C GLY A 66 -4.85 6.90 1.43
N PHE A 67 -3.77 7.54 1.06
CA PHE A 67 -3.27 8.70 1.78
C PHE A 67 -2.49 9.61 0.84
N SER A 68 -2.46 10.89 1.16
CA SER A 68 -1.64 11.85 0.45
C SER A 68 -1.66 13.16 1.21
N ASN A 69 -0.77 14.06 0.83
CA ASN A 69 -0.72 15.40 1.40
C ASN A 69 -1.69 16.35 0.69
N ASN A 70 -2.25 15.92 -0.42
CA ASN A 70 -3.20 16.70 -1.22
C ASN A 70 -4.56 16.02 -1.16
N LYS A 71 -5.52 16.56 -1.91
CA LYS A 71 -6.86 16.00 -1.95
C LYS A 71 -6.96 14.73 -2.78
N ARG A 72 -5.85 14.27 -3.34
CA ARG A 72 -5.79 13.05 -4.11
C ARG A 72 -5.14 11.95 -3.31
N ASN A 73 -5.54 10.71 -3.59
CA ASN A 73 -4.87 9.55 -3.04
C ASN A 73 -3.69 9.21 -3.95
N ASP A 74 -2.50 9.66 -3.56
CA ASP A 74 -1.29 9.43 -4.34
C ASP A 74 -0.62 8.11 -3.98
N PHE A 75 -0.93 7.58 -2.80
CA PHE A 75 -0.35 6.34 -2.31
C PHE A 75 -1.42 5.54 -1.59
N TYR A 76 -1.20 4.22 -1.53
CA TYR A 76 -2.05 3.34 -0.74
C TYR A 76 -1.18 2.49 0.16
N VAL A 77 -1.53 2.47 1.45
CA VAL A 77 -0.95 1.51 2.39
C VAL A 77 -1.80 0.26 2.34
N PHE A 78 -1.17 -0.90 2.28
CA PHE A 78 -1.91 -2.16 2.34
C PHE A 78 -1.39 -3.02 3.48
N VAL A 79 -2.32 -3.78 4.06
CA VAL A 79 -2.01 -4.72 5.14
C VAL A 79 -2.67 -6.04 4.78
N GLU A 80 -1.97 -7.13 4.95
CA GLU A 80 -2.50 -8.46 4.71
C GLU A 80 -3.70 -8.71 5.63
N GLY A 81 -4.78 -9.22 5.07
CA GLY A 81 -6.00 -9.49 5.82
C GLY A 81 -7.15 -8.62 5.34
N THR A 82 -8.37 -9.00 5.73
CA THR A 82 -9.59 -8.34 5.27
C THR A 82 -10.45 -7.82 6.42
N ASP A 83 -9.97 -7.90 7.64
CA ASP A 83 -10.71 -7.46 8.82
C ASP A 83 -10.24 -6.14 9.40
#